data_f4463747859c80435bdea26ae68de1aa
#
_entry.id   f4463747859c80435bdea26ae68de1aa
#
_cell.length_a   1.000
_cell.length_b   1.000
_cell.length_c   1.000
_cell.angle_alpha   90.00
_cell.angle_beta   90.00
_cell.angle_gamma   90.00
#
_symmetry.space_group_name_H-M   'P 1'
#
loop_
_entity.id
_entity.type
_entity.pdbx_description
1 polymer ?
#
loop_
_entity_poly.entity_id
_entity_poly.type
_entity_poly.pdbx_seq_one_letter_code
_entity_poly.pdbx_strand_id
1 'polypeptide(L)'
;MAYKNPALSNPKARVQSFTVSVSLPYTNPASANYYNDIFWIAPAKCVVDSVEARWGTASTSGTVTVHKVPSGTAKDSGTALLSSTISTAGSAATKTVGTLSSTAATLELAAGDGLQLVDSGTLTNLVDLSVTVGLHWIA
;
A
#
# COMPACT_ATOMS: atom_id res chain seq x y z
N MET A 1 -20.50 -35.72 17.52
CA MET A 1 -20.04 -34.45 18.15
C MET A 1 -19.26 -33.67 17.13
N ALA A 2 -19.66 -32.42 16.89
CA ALA A 2 -18.90 -31.56 15.99
C ALA A 2 -17.60 -31.10 16.66
N TYR A 3 -16.49 -31.26 15.98
CA TYR A 3 -15.22 -30.70 16.42
C TYR A 3 -15.27 -29.17 16.41
N LYS A 4 -14.97 -28.55 17.51
CA LYS A 4 -14.96 -27.11 17.65
C LYS A 4 -13.51 -26.63 17.66
N ASN A 5 -13.09 -25.98 16.60
CA ASN A 5 -11.75 -25.39 16.54
C ASN A 5 -11.72 -24.16 17.45
N PRO A 6 -10.91 -24.16 18.54
CA PRO A 6 -10.84 -23.02 19.46
C PRO A 6 -10.43 -21.71 18.77
N ALA A 7 -9.58 -21.77 17.75
CA ALA A 7 -9.16 -20.59 16.99
C ALA A 7 -10.32 -19.93 16.26
N LEU A 8 -11.26 -20.72 15.74
CA LEU A 8 -12.46 -20.21 15.05
C LEU A 8 -13.53 -19.71 16.02
N SER A 9 -13.53 -20.17 17.25
CA SER A 9 -14.49 -19.74 18.27
C SER A 9 -14.09 -18.44 18.96
N ASN A 10 -12.82 -18.04 18.85
CA ASN A 10 -12.32 -16.79 19.39
C ASN A 10 -12.45 -15.67 18.33
N PRO A 11 -13.29 -14.63 18.54
CA PRO A 11 -13.44 -13.55 17.56
C PRO A 11 -12.12 -12.87 17.19
N LYS A 12 -11.19 -12.74 18.12
CA LYS A 12 -9.86 -12.17 17.84
C LYS A 12 -9.00 -13.06 16.95
N ALA A 13 -9.18 -14.36 17.02
CA ALA A 13 -8.45 -15.32 16.20
C ALA A 13 -8.98 -15.39 14.75
N ARG A 14 -10.12 -14.78 14.47
CA ARG A 14 -10.68 -14.69 13.12
C ARG A 14 -10.10 -13.52 12.32
N VAL A 15 -9.46 -12.59 12.99
CA VAL A 15 -8.76 -11.48 12.33
C VAL A 15 -7.45 -12.01 11.80
N GLN A 16 -7.35 -12.13 10.50
CA GLN A 16 -6.13 -12.58 9.83
C GLN A 16 -5.45 -11.41 9.16
N SER A 17 -4.20 -11.20 9.51
CA SER A 17 -3.33 -10.22 8.88
C SER A 17 -2.64 -10.83 7.66
N PHE A 18 -2.47 -10.03 6.65
CA PHE A 18 -1.76 -10.41 5.43
C PHE A 18 -1.06 -9.19 4.85
N THR A 19 -0.21 -9.39 3.86
CA THR A 19 0.47 -8.31 3.15
C THR A 19 0.27 -8.44 1.65
N VAL A 20 0.22 -7.31 0.97
CA VAL A 20 0.30 -7.23 -0.49
C VAL A 20 1.43 -6.29 -0.85
N SER A 21 2.17 -6.63 -1.91
CA SER A 21 3.36 -5.87 -2.29
C SER A 21 3.38 -5.61 -3.78
N VAL A 22 3.96 -4.48 -4.15
CA VAL A 22 4.37 -4.19 -5.50
C VAL A 22 5.87 -3.98 -5.51
N SER A 23 6.56 -4.63 -6.45
CA SER A 23 8.01 -4.50 -6.62
C SER A 23 8.32 -4.11 -8.05
N LEU A 24 9.16 -3.10 -8.17
CA LEU A 24 9.62 -2.57 -9.44
C LEU A 24 11.12 -2.85 -9.51
N PRO A 25 11.54 -3.93 -10.16
CA PRO A 25 12.85 -4.55 -9.95
C PRO A 25 14.03 -3.61 -10.28
N TYR A 26 13.92 -2.87 -11.34
CA TYR A 26 14.82 -1.75 -11.57
C TYR A 26 14.17 -0.80 -12.56
N THR A 27 14.38 0.46 -12.35
CA THR A 27 13.93 1.49 -13.29
C THR A 27 14.68 2.77 -12.92
N ASN A 28 14.91 3.60 -13.90
CA ASN A 28 15.47 4.91 -13.70
C ASN A 28 14.50 5.92 -14.32
N PRO A 29 13.30 6.06 -13.75
CA PRO A 29 12.27 6.91 -14.35
C PRO A 29 12.65 8.37 -14.22
N ALA A 30 12.51 9.09 -15.32
CA ALA A 30 12.83 10.50 -15.36
C ALA A 30 11.66 11.42 -14.99
N SER A 31 10.45 10.87 -14.92
CA SER A 31 9.23 11.68 -14.74
C SER A 31 8.32 11.12 -13.66
N ALA A 32 7.48 11.99 -13.09
CA ALA A 32 6.39 11.60 -12.21
C ALA A 32 5.31 10.82 -12.96
N ASN A 33 4.44 10.16 -12.21
CA ASN A 33 3.35 9.31 -12.70
C ASN A 33 3.83 8.09 -13.49
N TYR A 34 5.05 7.65 -13.22
CA TYR A 34 5.63 6.47 -13.88
C TYR A 34 5.01 5.17 -13.39
N TYR A 35 4.68 5.09 -12.10
CA TYR A 35 4.21 3.89 -11.44
C TYR A 35 2.72 3.91 -11.06
N ASN A 36 1.95 4.79 -11.62
CA ASN A 36 0.56 5.05 -11.24
C ASN A 36 -0.41 3.92 -11.63
N ASP A 37 -0.17 2.71 -11.15
CA ASP A 37 -1.00 1.58 -11.47
C ASP A 37 -1.64 0.95 -10.24
N ILE A 38 -2.86 0.41 -10.44
CA ILE A 38 -3.52 -0.43 -9.45
C ILE A 38 -2.81 -1.78 -9.44
N PHE A 39 -2.27 -2.17 -8.29
CA PHE A 39 -1.49 -3.39 -8.16
C PHE A 39 -2.23 -4.50 -7.39
N TRP A 40 -3.38 -4.19 -6.79
CA TRP A 40 -4.17 -5.15 -6.05
C TRP A 40 -5.61 -4.71 -5.94
N ILE A 41 -6.55 -5.67 -5.96
CA ILE A 41 -7.98 -5.45 -5.78
C ILE A 41 -8.44 -6.29 -4.61
N ALA A 42 -9.11 -5.67 -3.65
CA ALA A 42 -9.58 -6.34 -2.45
C ALA A 42 -10.68 -7.36 -2.80
N PRO A 43 -10.50 -8.65 -2.50
CA PRO A 43 -11.53 -9.66 -2.75
C PRO A 43 -12.64 -9.63 -1.70
N ALA A 44 -12.37 -9.06 -0.53
CA ALA A 44 -13.29 -8.94 0.59
C ALA A 44 -12.92 -7.74 1.43
N LYS A 45 -13.79 -7.39 2.37
CA LYS A 45 -13.60 -6.24 3.25
C LYS A 45 -12.35 -6.40 4.12
N CYS A 46 -11.50 -5.39 4.15
CA CYS A 46 -10.26 -5.38 4.92
C CYS A 46 -9.88 -3.97 5.35
N VAL A 47 -8.92 -3.87 6.26
CA VAL A 47 -8.41 -2.60 6.78
C VAL A 47 -6.90 -2.56 6.62
N VAL A 48 -6.38 -1.41 6.22
CA VAL A 48 -4.94 -1.16 6.09
C VAL A 48 -4.34 -0.90 7.48
N ASP A 49 -3.29 -1.63 7.81
CA ASP A 49 -2.57 -1.53 9.08
C ASP A 49 -1.22 -0.85 8.94
N SER A 50 -0.61 -0.92 7.76
CA SER A 50 0.72 -0.34 7.52
C SER A 50 0.97 -0.15 6.03
N VAL A 51 1.82 0.81 5.72
CA VAL A 51 2.42 0.98 4.39
C VAL A 51 3.90 1.21 4.58
N GLU A 52 4.71 0.38 3.94
CA GLU A 52 6.16 0.43 4.05
C GLU A 52 6.78 0.45 2.67
N ALA A 53 7.91 1.13 2.54
CA ALA A 53 8.65 1.21 1.29
C ALA A 53 10.14 1.00 1.52
N ARG A 54 10.80 0.48 0.51
CA ARG A 54 12.25 0.32 0.46
C ARG A 54 12.71 0.45 -0.99
N TRP A 55 13.88 1.00 -1.19
CA TRP A 55 14.49 1.14 -2.51
C TRP A 55 15.99 0.86 -2.45
N GLY A 56 16.55 0.40 -3.55
CA GLY A 56 17.97 0.08 -3.66
C GLY A 56 18.82 1.32 -3.88
N THR A 57 18.34 2.27 -4.69
CA THR A 57 18.99 3.55 -4.93
C THR A 57 17.98 4.67 -4.81
N ALA A 58 18.32 5.73 -4.09
CA ALA A 58 17.43 6.86 -3.84
C ALA A 58 17.18 7.69 -5.12
N SER A 59 16.00 8.27 -5.20
CA SER A 59 15.67 9.24 -6.24
C SER A 59 16.29 10.61 -5.95
N THR A 60 16.22 11.50 -6.92
CA THR A 60 16.66 12.89 -6.74
C THR A 60 15.74 13.64 -5.77
N SER A 61 14.42 13.60 -5.98
CA SER A 61 13.42 14.27 -5.14
C SER A 61 12.03 13.65 -5.28
N GLY A 62 11.98 12.36 -5.53
CA GLY A 62 10.72 11.64 -5.72
C GLY A 62 9.99 11.33 -4.44
N THR A 63 8.71 11.04 -4.57
CA THR A 63 7.86 10.55 -3.50
C THR A 63 6.97 9.42 -4.00
N VAL A 64 6.55 8.56 -3.09
CA VAL A 64 5.55 7.53 -3.37
C VAL A 64 4.50 7.51 -2.27
N THR A 65 3.30 7.11 -2.63
CA THR A 65 2.22 6.84 -1.69
C THR A 65 1.32 5.76 -2.26
N VAL A 66 0.38 5.27 -1.46
CA VAL A 66 -0.62 4.31 -1.90
C VAL A 66 -1.99 4.93 -1.73
N HIS A 67 -2.82 4.81 -2.75
CA HIS A 67 -4.20 5.28 -2.73
C HIS A 67 -5.17 4.11 -2.70
N LYS A 68 -6.26 4.29 -1.97
CA LYS A 68 -7.47 3.49 -2.13
C LYS A 68 -8.25 4.04 -3.31
N VAL A 69 -8.55 3.19 -4.27
CA VAL A 69 -9.39 3.51 -5.43
C VAL A 69 -10.69 2.72 -5.29
N PRO A 70 -11.78 3.34 -4.83
CA PRO A 70 -13.05 2.65 -4.68
C PRO A 70 -13.56 2.05 -5.99
N SER A 71 -14.25 0.92 -5.90
CA SER A 71 -14.89 0.30 -7.06
C SER A 71 -15.82 1.32 -7.74
N GLY A 72 -15.74 1.43 -9.05
CA GLY A 72 -16.48 2.44 -9.81
C GLY A 72 -15.79 3.80 -9.91
N THR A 73 -14.67 4.01 -9.23
CA THR A 73 -13.87 5.22 -9.31
C THR A 73 -12.72 5.02 -10.31
N ALA A 74 -12.45 6.03 -11.11
CA ALA A 74 -11.34 5.96 -12.06
C ALA A 74 -10.00 5.92 -11.34
N LYS A 75 -9.03 5.24 -11.95
CA LYS A 75 -7.63 5.33 -11.56
C LYS A 75 -7.22 6.80 -11.47
N ASP A 76 -6.37 7.16 -10.54
CA ASP A 76 -5.91 8.52 -10.24
C ASP A 76 -6.94 9.41 -9.52
N SER A 77 -8.13 8.90 -9.24
CA SER A 77 -9.17 9.62 -8.48
C SER A 77 -9.39 9.02 -7.09
N GLY A 78 -8.45 8.23 -6.59
CA GLY A 78 -8.52 7.62 -5.26
C GLY A 78 -8.09 8.55 -4.13
N THR A 79 -8.10 8.02 -2.93
CA THR A 79 -7.74 8.73 -1.71
C THR A 79 -6.47 8.15 -1.11
N ALA A 80 -5.54 9.01 -0.70
CA ALA A 80 -4.28 8.58 -0.10
C ALA A 80 -4.52 7.86 1.24
N LEU A 81 -3.88 6.72 1.41
CA LEU A 81 -3.88 5.97 2.67
C LEU A 81 -2.94 6.58 3.70
N LEU A 82 -1.98 7.37 3.28
CA LEU A 82 -1.00 8.03 4.14
C LEU A 82 -1.36 9.50 4.34
N SER A 83 -1.03 10.02 5.51
CA SER A 83 -1.17 11.45 5.82
C SER A 83 -0.17 12.31 5.07
N SER A 84 0.95 11.72 4.64
CA SER A 84 1.96 12.36 3.80
C SER A 84 2.63 11.31 2.92
N THR A 85 3.20 11.75 1.81
CA THR A 85 3.95 10.86 0.92
C THR A 85 5.26 10.40 1.55
N ILE A 86 5.76 9.24 1.09
CA ILE A 86 7.09 8.75 1.49
C ILE A 86 8.10 9.32 0.50
N SER A 87 9.10 10.05 1.02
CA SER A 87 10.20 10.54 0.19
C SER A 87 11.13 9.40 -0.20
N THR A 88 11.32 9.19 -1.49
CA THR A 88 12.27 8.20 -2.02
C THR A 88 13.68 8.80 -2.23
N ALA A 89 13.87 10.05 -1.86
CA ALA A 89 15.19 10.71 -1.85
C ALA A 89 16.01 10.43 -0.57
N GLY A 90 15.40 9.73 0.39
CA GLY A 90 16.06 9.37 1.65
C GLY A 90 16.95 8.14 1.57
N SER A 91 17.32 7.61 2.73
CA SER A 91 18.27 6.51 2.88
C SER A 91 17.87 5.28 2.07
N ALA A 92 18.71 4.88 1.14
CA ALA A 92 18.54 3.65 0.36
C ALA A 92 18.74 2.39 1.24
N ALA A 93 18.24 1.26 0.77
CA ALA A 93 18.37 -0.05 1.40
C ALA A 93 17.81 -0.12 2.84
N THR A 94 16.97 0.83 3.21
CA THR A 94 16.38 0.93 4.55
C THR A 94 14.86 0.95 4.44
N LYS A 95 14.20 0.19 5.29
CA LYS A 95 12.74 0.22 5.37
C LYS A 95 12.27 1.58 5.86
N THR A 96 11.36 2.19 5.12
CA THR A 96 10.70 3.43 5.51
C THR A 96 9.21 3.14 5.74
N VAL A 97 8.71 3.49 6.92
CA VAL A 97 7.31 3.29 7.31
C VAL A 97 6.55 4.60 7.07
N GLY A 98 5.46 4.51 6.31
CA GLY A 98 4.56 5.63 6.10
C GLY A 98 3.67 5.87 7.31
N THR A 99 3.22 7.12 7.49
CA THR A 99 2.24 7.47 8.51
C THR A 99 0.85 7.36 7.92
N LEU A 100 0.03 6.49 8.48
CA LEU A 100 -1.33 6.27 8.01
C LEU A 100 -2.21 7.49 8.23
N SER A 101 -3.22 7.63 7.36
CA SER A 101 -4.29 8.61 7.54
C SER A 101 -4.96 8.43 8.91
N SER A 102 -5.33 9.51 9.55
CA SER A 102 -6.10 9.48 10.80
C SER A 102 -7.58 9.19 10.58
N THR A 103 -8.04 9.18 9.34
CA THR A 103 -9.44 8.90 9.00
C THR A 103 -9.65 7.41 8.81
N ALA A 104 -10.34 6.77 9.75
CA ALA A 104 -10.57 5.33 9.73
C ALA A 104 -11.23 4.83 8.44
N ALA A 105 -12.20 5.57 7.91
CA ALA A 105 -12.90 5.22 6.69
C ALA A 105 -11.96 5.17 5.46
N THR A 106 -10.89 5.96 5.45
CA THR A 106 -9.89 5.93 4.39
C THR A 106 -9.11 4.62 4.37
N LEU A 107 -8.87 4.03 5.55
CA LEU A 107 -8.09 2.80 5.69
C LEU A 107 -8.91 1.53 5.45
N GLU A 108 -10.22 1.63 5.38
CA GLU A 108 -11.13 0.51 5.15
C GLU A 108 -11.40 0.34 3.66
N LEU A 109 -11.19 -0.88 3.16
CA LEU A 109 -11.49 -1.26 1.78
C LEU A 109 -12.69 -2.19 1.74
N ALA A 110 -13.64 -1.91 0.85
CA ALA A 110 -14.69 -2.83 0.50
C ALA A 110 -14.21 -3.81 -0.57
N ALA A 111 -14.93 -4.92 -0.75
CA ALA A 111 -14.65 -5.82 -1.87
C ALA A 111 -14.73 -5.04 -3.20
N GLY A 112 -13.73 -5.21 -4.05
CA GLY A 112 -13.62 -4.51 -5.33
C GLY A 112 -12.82 -3.22 -5.30
N ASP A 113 -12.50 -2.68 -4.13
CA ASP A 113 -11.63 -1.50 -4.02
C ASP A 113 -10.20 -1.88 -4.38
N GLY A 114 -9.51 -0.97 -5.08
CA GLY A 114 -8.13 -1.17 -5.50
C GLY A 114 -7.12 -0.44 -4.61
N LEU A 115 -5.89 -0.95 -4.61
CA LEU A 115 -4.71 -0.24 -4.11
C LEU A 115 -3.90 0.21 -5.32
N GLN A 116 -3.63 1.51 -5.38
CA GLN A 116 -2.86 2.14 -6.44
C GLN A 116 -1.56 2.68 -5.88
N LEU A 117 -0.45 2.35 -6.52
CA LEU A 117 0.83 3.02 -6.25
C LEU A 117 0.84 4.36 -7.01
N VAL A 118 1.12 5.43 -6.29
CA VAL A 118 1.15 6.79 -6.85
C VAL A 118 2.51 7.41 -6.57
N ASP A 119 3.17 7.85 -7.60
CA ASP A 119 4.45 8.52 -7.52
C ASP A 119 4.34 10.00 -7.87
N SER A 120 5.33 10.77 -7.45
CA SER A 120 5.38 12.20 -7.71
C SER A 120 6.84 12.69 -7.61
N GLY A 121 7.07 13.87 -8.13
CA GLY A 121 8.39 14.51 -8.08
C GLY A 121 9.37 13.93 -9.08
N THR A 122 10.67 14.10 -8.83
CA THR A 122 11.72 13.64 -9.73
C THR A 122 12.27 12.29 -9.28
N LEU A 123 11.91 11.25 -10.02
CA LEU A 123 12.22 9.85 -9.71
C LEU A 123 13.55 9.39 -10.29
N THR A 124 14.30 10.28 -10.92
CA THR A 124 15.61 9.96 -11.49
C THR A 124 16.49 9.26 -10.47
N ASN A 125 17.17 8.22 -10.88
CA ASN A 125 18.04 7.32 -10.11
C ASN A 125 17.30 6.34 -9.19
N LEU A 126 15.99 6.37 -9.06
CA LEU A 126 15.26 5.40 -8.24
C LEU A 126 15.39 4.00 -8.84
N VAL A 127 15.84 3.05 -8.02
CA VAL A 127 16.04 1.66 -8.42
C VAL A 127 15.51 0.73 -7.34
N ASP A 128 14.93 -0.38 -7.74
CA ASP A 128 14.46 -1.47 -6.87
C ASP A 128 13.47 -1.00 -5.80
N LEU A 129 12.48 -0.21 -6.20
CA LEU A 129 11.41 0.19 -5.30
C LEU A 129 10.52 -1.02 -4.97
N SER A 130 10.29 -1.22 -3.69
CA SER A 130 9.30 -2.16 -3.17
C SER A 130 8.40 -1.45 -2.18
N VAL A 131 7.09 -1.62 -2.33
CA VAL A 131 6.08 -1.08 -1.42
C VAL A 131 5.21 -2.22 -0.92
N THR A 132 5.07 -2.32 0.39
CA THR A 132 4.28 -3.37 1.04
C THR A 132 3.18 -2.74 1.87
N VAL A 133 1.96 -3.23 1.69
CA VAL A 133 0.79 -2.83 2.47
C VAL A 133 0.41 -3.99 3.37
N GLY A 134 0.37 -3.75 4.68
CA GLY A 134 -0.15 -4.70 5.65
C GLY A 134 -1.65 -4.44 5.87
N LEU A 135 -2.44 -5.52 5.90
CA LEU A 135 -3.88 -5.44 6.05
C LEU A 135 -4.38 -6.57 6.96
N HIS A 136 -5.62 -6.44 7.41
CA HIS A 136 -6.33 -7.55 8.04
C HIS A 136 -7.76 -7.62 7.52
N TRP A 137 -8.29 -8.84 7.44
CA TRP A 137 -9.67 -9.07 7.05
C TRP A 137 -10.62 -8.65 8.17
N ILE A 138 -11.77 -8.13 7.81
CA ILE A 138 -12.87 -7.86 8.74
C ILE A 138 -14.14 -8.56 8.28
N ALA A 139 -14.90 -8.98 9.28
CA ALA A 139 -16.16 -9.69 9.01
C ALA A 139 -17.25 -8.75 8.50
#